data_3d86ae2d2186fda3499a9590c484eb17
#
_entry.id   3d86ae2d2186fda3499a9590c484eb17
#
_cell.length_a   1.000
_cell.length_b   1.000
_cell.length_c   1.000
_cell.angle_alpha   90.00
_cell.angle_beta   90.00
_cell.angle_gamma   90.00
#
_symmetry.space_group_name_H-M   'P 1'
#
loop_
_entity.id
_entity.type
_entity.pdbx_description
1 polymer ?
#
loop_
_entity_poly.entity_id
_entity_poly.type
_entity_poly.pdbx_seq_one_letter_code
_entity_poly.pdbx_strand_id
1 'polypeptide(L)'
;MKARSLGVVFGLIAAPAMAQDIMRNIEMPAHRALFAQRGDVEPIPFETDGCSGGLSASWRFVAETFPKFSALYEAHPPWEYCCVTHDHAYHNAGGASQAEESFEARLSADDALRVCVKQHGEDNADEYAARYDMAPDQIRTAHSVTAEAMYTAVRLGGGPCSGLPWRWGFGYPGCSVFKPVTSARE
;
A
#
# COMPACT_ATOMS: atom_id res chain seq x y z
N MET A 1 -32.79 44.65 -25.99
CA MET A 1 -32.08 44.57 -24.70
C MET A 1 -31.70 43.09 -24.51
N LYS A 2 -30.37 42.75 -24.64
CA LYS A 2 -29.87 41.37 -24.48
C LYS A 2 -29.22 41.27 -23.09
N ALA A 3 -29.83 40.50 -22.19
CA ALA A 3 -29.23 40.18 -20.89
C ALA A 3 -28.08 39.19 -21.07
N ARG A 4 -26.88 39.53 -20.61
CA ARG A 4 -25.72 38.65 -20.55
C ARG A 4 -25.73 38.01 -19.15
N SER A 5 -25.98 36.68 -19.09
CA SER A 5 -25.75 35.92 -17.88
C SER A 5 -24.24 35.70 -17.70
N LEU A 6 -23.68 36.22 -16.61
CA LEU A 6 -22.35 35.85 -16.11
C LEU A 6 -22.50 34.54 -15.36
N GLY A 7 -21.99 33.45 -15.94
CA GLY A 7 -21.82 32.18 -15.21
C GLY A 7 -20.61 32.27 -14.27
N VAL A 8 -20.83 32.17 -12.98
CA VAL A 8 -19.77 32.03 -11.95
C VAL A 8 -19.38 30.57 -11.92
N VAL A 9 -18.20 30.25 -12.43
CA VAL A 9 -17.57 28.93 -12.29
C VAL A 9 -16.85 28.92 -10.94
N PHE A 10 -17.46 28.31 -9.91
CA PHE A 10 -16.78 28.01 -8.67
C PHE A 10 -15.88 26.80 -8.86
N GLY A 11 -14.56 27.00 -8.83
CA GLY A 11 -13.56 25.95 -8.92
C GLY A 11 -13.53 25.09 -7.64
N LEU A 12 -13.95 23.83 -7.77
CA LEU A 12 -13.83 22.77 -6.76
C LEU A 12 -12.48 22.03 -6.90
N ILE A 13 -11.35 22.71 -6.68
CA ILE A 13 -10.01 22.06 -6.79
C ILE A 13 -9.24 21.99 -5.45
N ALA A 14 -9.78 22.51 -4.36
CA ALA A 14 -9.02 22.62 -3.10
C ALA A 14 -9.09 21.39 -2.16
N ALA A 15 -10.05 20.50 -2.33
CA ALA A 15 -10.27 19.40 -1.37
C ALA A 15 -9.17 18.31 -1.36
N PRO A 16 -8.61 17.82 -2.49
CA PRO A 16 -7.59 16.77 -2.45
C PRO A 16 -6.25 17.25 -1.88
N ALA A 17 -5.82 18.48 -2.16
CA ALA A 17 -4.57 19.02 -1.67
C ALA A 17 -4.58 19.18 -0.14
N MET A 18 -5.66 19.68 0.43
CA MET A 18 -5.78 19.82 1.89
C MET A 18 -5.79 18.49 2.63
N ALA A 19 -6.38 17.43 2.05
CA ALA A 19 -6.35 16.10 2.64
C ALA A 19 -4.94 15.50 2.65
N GLN A 20 -4.16 15.71 1.61
CA GLN A 20 -2.76 15.27 1.52
C GLN A 20 -1.89 16.02 2.55
N ASP A 21 -2.07 17.32 2.72
CA ASP A 21 -1.33 18.11 3.71
C ASP A 21 -1.61 17.64 5.14
N ILE A 22 -2.87 17.29 5.45
CA ILE A 22 -3.25 16.75 6.76
C ILE A 22 -2.56 15.40 7.00
N MET A 23 -2.64 14.47 6.04
CA MET A 23 -1.99 13.16 6.15
C MET A 23 -0.48 13.29 6.27
N ARG A 24 0.15 14.18 5.49
CA ARG A 24 1.56 14.49 5.61
C ARG A 24 1.94 14.94 7.01
N ASN A 25 1.20 15.89 7.58
CA ASN A 25 1.46 16.39 8.93
C ASN A 25 1.33 15.31 10.02
N ILE A 26 0.42 14.34 9.83
CA ILE A 26 0.24 13.21 10.75
C ILE A 26 1.39 12.20 10.63
N GLU A 27 1.84 11.87 9.40
CA GLU A 27 2.83 10.82 9.16
C GLU A 27 4.29 11.28 9.29
N MET A 28 4.59 12.55 9.01
CA MET A 28 5.94 13.09 9.00
C MET A 28 6.74 12.86 10.30
N PRO A 29 6.16 12.96 11.52
CA PRO A 29 6.89 12.61 12.73
C PRO A 29 7.44 11.18 12.73
N ALA A 30 6.68 10.22 12.20
CA ALA A 30 7.11 8.83 12.13
C ALA A 30 8.21 8.62 11.06
N HIS A 31 8.13 9.29 9.91
CA HIS A 31 9.21 9.27 8.91
C HIS A 31 10.52 9.85 9.48
N ARG A 32 10.46 10.98 10.18
CA ARG A 32 11.63 11.58 10.85
C ARG A 32 12.20 10.64 11.91
N ALA A 33 11.35 9.99 12.71
CA ALA A 33 11.79 9.03 13.71
C ALA A 33 12.46 7.79 13.09
N LEU A 34 11.94 7.28 11.96
CA LEU A 34 12.58 6.20 11.21
C LEU A 34 14.01 6.60 10.80
N PHE A 35 14.19 7.77 10.18
CA PHE A 35 15.50 8.22 9.71
C PHE A 35 16.46 8.50 10.86
N ALA A 36 16.00 9.12 11.94
CA ALA A 36 16.82 9.41 13.11
C ALA A 36 17.27 8.13 13.84
N GLN A 37 16.47 7.06 13.83
CA GLN A 37 16.76 5.83 14.58
C GLN A 37 17.42 4.74 13.73
N ARG A 38 17.25 4.73 12.40
CA ARG A 38 17.97 3.79 11.54
C ARG A 38 19.46 4.13 11.39
N GLY A 39 19.81 5.44 11.43
CA GLY A 39 21.18 5.89 11.18
C GLY A 39 21.72 5.39 9.84
N ASP A 40 22.94 4.88 9.85
CA ASP A 40 23.64 4.30 8.68
C ASP A 40 23.52 2.76 8.62
N VAL A 41 22.51 2.18 9.31
CA VAL A 41 22.31 0.73 9.32
C VAL A 41 21.72 0.29 7.97
N GLU A 42 22.36 -0.71 7.35
CA GLU A 42 21.81 -1.37 6.17
C GLU A 42 20.58 -2.20 6.53
N PRO A 43 19.59 -2.31 5.63
CA PRO A 43 18.43 -3.15 5.87
C PRO A 43 18.84 -4.63 5.89
N ILE A 44 18.14 -5.44 6.69
CA ILE A 44 18.29 -6.90 6.65
C ILE A 44 17.93 -7.45 5.24
N PRO A 45 18.33 -8.67 4.88
CA PRO A 45 17.90 -9.28 3.62
C PRO A 45 16.38 -9.23 3.45
N PHE A 46 15.93 -8.98 2.21
CA PHE A 46 14.51 -8.92 1.90
C PHE A 46 13.86 -10.30 2.01
N GLU A 47 12.77 -10.36 2.74
CA GLU A 47 11.85 -11.49 2.80
C GLU A 47 10.41 -10.96 2.70
N THR A 48 9.53 -11.74 2.11
CA THR A 48 8.10 -11.43 2.00
C THR A 48 7.25 -12.66 2.26
N ASP A 49 6.07 -12.47 2.81
CA ASP A 49 5.06 -13.50 3.01
C ASP A 49 3.96 -13.47 1.92
N GLY A 50 4.20 -12.71 0.85
CA GLY A 50 3.25 -12.41 -0.21
C GLY A 50 2.38 -11.20 0.15
N CYS A 51 1.06 -11.36 0.10
CA CYS A 51 0.16 -10.30 0.57
C CYS A 51 0.12 -10.30 2.11
N SER A 52 0.83 -9.35 2.72
CA SER A 52 0.98 -9.17 4.16
C SER A 52 -0.36 -9.05 4.92
N GLY A 53 -0.28 -9.10 6.25
CA GLY A 53 -1.49 -9.08 7.10
C GLY A 53 -2.24 -10.41 7.11
N GLY A 54 -1.60 -11.48 6.65
CA GLY A 54 -2.15 -12.84 6.68
C GLY A 54 -3.03 -13.20 5.47
N LEU A 55 -3.16 -12.33 4.46
CA LEU A 55 -4.00 -12.62 3.30
C LEU A 55 -3.48 -13.84 2.51
N SER A 56 -2.19 -13.85 2.12
CA SER A 56 -1.60 -14.99 1.42
C SER A 56 -1.57 -16.25 2.28
N ALA A 57 -1.30 -16.13 3.59
CA ALA A 57 -1.33 -17.25 4.50
C ALA A 57 -2.74 -17.84 4.64
N SER A 58 -3.76 -17.00 4.78
CA SER A 58 -5.17 -17.43 4.85
C SER A 58 -5.62 -18.05 3.54
N TRP A 59 -5.21 -17.49 2.40
CA TRP A 59 -5.53 -18.04 1.08
C TRP A 59 -4.93 -19.43 0.90
N ARG A 60 -3.63 -19.61 1.21
CA ARG A 60 -2.97 -20.92 1.17
C ARG A 60 -3.66 -21.93 2.07
N PHE A 61 -3.98 -21.55 3.30
CA PHE A 61 -4.70 -22.42 4.22
C PHE A 61 -6.04 -22.90 3.65
N VAL A 62 -6.82 -22.01 3.02
CA VAL A 62 -8.09 -22.37 2.38
C VAL A 62 -7.85 -23.27 1.16
N ALA A 63 -6.84 -22.95 0.34
CA ALA A 63 -6.50 -23.75 -0.83
C ALA A 63 -6.05 -25.18 -0.46
N GLU A 64 -5.24 -25.33 0.59
CA GLU A 64 -4.81 -26.63 1.11
C GLU A 64 -5.95 -27.43 1.73
N THR A 65 -6.87 -26.75 2.41
CA THR A 65 -8.00 -27.39 3.11
C THR A 65 -9.12 -27.80 2.15
N PHE A 66 -9.36 -27.01 1.10
CA PHE A 66 -10.46 -27.19 0.17
C PHE A 66 -9.99 -27.40 -1.27
N PRO A 67 -9.80 -28.63 -1.76
CA PRO A 67 -9.30 -28.90 -3.10
C PRO A 67 -10.10 -28.25 -4.24
N LYS A 68 -11.42 -28.06 -4.07
CA LYS A 68 -12.26 -27.34 -5.03
C LYS A 68 -11.90 -25.86 -5.11
N PHE A 69 -11.54 -25.25 -3.99
CA PHE A 69 -11.06 -23.86 -3.96
C PHE A 69 -9.71 -23.77 -4.68
N SER A 70 -8.76 -24.64 -4.36
CA SER A 70 -7.44 -24.65 -5.00
C SER A 70 -7.51 -24.88 -6.51
N ALA A 71 -8.41 -25.77 -6.98
CA ALA A 71 -8.62 -26.02 -8.40
C ALA A 71 -9.20 -24.79 -9.15
N LEU A 72 -9.95 -23.93 -8.46
CA LEU A 72 -10.61 -22.76 -9.05
C LEU A 72 -9.78 -21.49 -8.89
N TYR A 73 -9.23 -21.26 -7.69
CA TYR A 73 -8.60 -19.99 -7.28
C TYR A 73 -7.08 -20.09 -7.08
N GLU A 74 -6.47 -21.25 -7.33
CA GLU A 74 -5.04 -21.50 -7.13
C GLU A 74 -4.60 -21.45 -5.66
N ALA A 75 -3.28 -21.59 -5.42
CA ALA A 75 -2.73 -21.63 -4.07
C ALA A 75 -2.43 -20.22 -3.48
N HIS A 76 -2.41 -19.21 -4.34
CA HIS A 76 -2.06 -17.83 -3.99
C HIS A 76 -3.06 -16.83 -4.57
N PRO A 77 -3.24 -15.66 -3.95
CA PRO A 77 -3.98 -14.59 -4.60
C PRO A 77 -3.40 -14.28 -5.98
N PRO A 78 -4.21 -14.16 -7.02
CA PRO A 78 -3.69 -13.97 -8.39
C PRO A 78 -2.90 -12.67 -8.56
N TRP A 79 -3.11 -11.69 -7.70
CA TRP A 79 -2.39 -10.42 -7.65
C TRP A 79 -1.24 -10.39 -6.61
N GLU A 80 -0.78 -11.55 -6.08
CA GLU A 80 0.26 -11.60 -5.03
C GLU A 80 1.55 -10.88 -5.44
N TYR A 81 1.90 -10.90 -6.70
CA TYR A 81 3.07 -10.18 -7.22
C TYR A 81 3.00 -8.65 -7.00
N CYS A 82 1.78 -8.07 -6.97
CA CYS A 82 1.59 -6.66 -6.62
C CYS A 82 1.99 -6.40 -5.16
N CYS A 83 1.64 -7.34 -4.27
CA CYS A 83 2.03 -7.27 -2.86
C CYS A 83 3.54 -7.39 -2.68
N VAL A 84 4.16 -8.37 -3.35
CA VAL A 84 5.63 -8.57 -3.29
C VAL A 84 6.37 -7.32 -3.77
N THR A 85 5.91 -6.71 -4.86
CA THR A 85 6.49 -5.45 -5.38
C THR A 85 6.34 -4.31 -4.37
N HIS A 86 5.19 -4.20 -3.73
CA HIS A 86 4.93 -3.22 -2.67
C HIS A 86 5.83 -3.45 -1.45
N ASP A 87 5.99 -4.71 -1.01
CA ASP A 87 6.85 -5.09 0.11
C ASP A 87 8.32 -4.72 -0.14
N HIS A 88 8.81 -4.84 -1.37
CA HIS A 88 10.14 -4.37 -1.72
C HIS A 88 10.34 -2.87 -1.44
N ALA A 89 9.38 -2.04 -1.82
CA ALA A 89 9.44 -0.60 -1.53
C ALA A 89 9.34 -0.33 -0.02
N TYR A 90 8.50 -1.08 0.66
CA TYR A 90 8.31 -0.97 2.11
C TYR A 90 9.55 -1.38 2.88
N HIS A 91 10.22 -2.46 2.48
CA HIS A 91 11.38 -3.01 3.15
C HIS A 91 12.49 -1.98 3.38
N ASN A 92 12.89 -1.29 2.33
CA ASN A 92 14.00 -0.33 2.38
C ASN A 92 13.56 1.14 2.48
N ALA A 93 12.30 1.39 2.87
CA ALA A 93 11.72 2.73 2.94
C ALA A 93 11.81 3.50 1.61
N GLY A 94 11.58 2.80 0.49
CA GLY A 94 11.63 3.36 -0.86
C GLY A 94 13.02 3.76 -1.34
N GLY A 95 14.08 3.35 -0.64
CA GLY A 95 15.44 3.80 -0.92
C GLY A 95 15.69 5.27 -0.59
N ALA A 96 14.77 5.92 0.13
CA ALA A 96 14.83 7.34 0.44
C ALA A 96 16.02 7.68 1.33
N SER A 97 16.60 8.87 1.12
CA SER A 97 17.71 9.40 1.89
C SER A 97 17.26 10.30 3.05
N GLN A 98 16.02 10.81 3.00
CA GLN A 98 15.46 11.73 3.99
C GLN A 98 13.97 11.51 4.21
N ALA A 99 13.43 12.06 5.29
CA ALA A 99 12.05 11.83 5.74
C ALA A 99 10.99 12.28 4.73
N GLU A 100 11.22 13.40 4.07
CA GLU A 100 10.33 13.98 3.08
C GLU A 100 10.21 13.08 1.83
N GLU A 101 11.34 12.61 1.30
CA GLU A 101 11.39 11.64 0.20
C GLU A 101 10.72 10.32 0.58
N SER A 102 10.93 9.88 1.83
CA SER A 102 10.34 8.66 2.37
C SER A 102 8.81 8.73 2.42
N PHE A 103 8.24 9.88 2.77
CA PHE A 103 6.80 10.07 2.74
C PHE A 103 6.24 9.95 1.32
N GLU A 104 6.86 10.64 0.36
CA GLU A 104 6.43 10.61 -1.05
C GLU A 104 6.60 9.21 -1.66
N ALA A 105 7.72 8.55 -1.35
CA ALA A 105 7.99 7.18 -1.81
C ALA A 105 6.93 6.19 -1.27
N ARG A 106 6.54 6.32 0.00
CA ARG A 106 5.47 5.51 0.58
C ARG A 106 4.13 5.75 -0.11
N LEU A 107 3.76 7.01 -0.31
CA LEU A 107 2.52 7.35 -1.01
C LEU A 107 2.49 6.75 -2.42
N SER A 108 3.62 6.85 -3.14
CA SER A 108 3.77 6.27 -4.48
C SER A 108 3.69 4.74 -4.45
N ALA A 109 4.29 4.07 -3.48
CA ALA A 109 4.23 2.61 -3.34
C ALA A 109 2.80 2.12 -3.08
N ASP A 110 2.07 2.80 -2.19
CA ASP A 110 0.68 2.47 -1.87
C ASP A 110 -0.26 2.69 -3.08
N ASP A 111 -0.06 3.77 -3.82
CA ASP A 111 -0.79 4.02 -5.07
C ASP A 111 -0.46 2.97 -6.14
N ALA A 112 0.81 2.58 -6.28
CA ALA A 112 1.25 1.56 -7.22
C ALA A 112 0.62 0.18 -6.91
N LEU A 113 0.51 -0.19 -5.63
CA LEU A 113 -0.20 -1.41 -5.21
C LEU A 113 -1.66 -1.38 -5.68
N ARG A 114 -2.36 -0.28 -5.39
CA ARG A 114 -3.75 -0.09 -5.79
C ARG A 114 -3.95 -0.20 -7.30
N VAL A 115 -3.10 0.49 -8.06
CA VAL A 115 -3.15 0.47 -9.54
C VAL A 115 -2.85 -0.93 -10.06
N CYS A 116 -1.83 -1.60 -9.52
CA CYS A 116 -1.44 -2.96 -9.92
C CYS A 116 -2.59 -3.96 -9.77
N VAL A 117 -3.26 -3.98 -8.62
CA VAL A 117 -4.38 -4.91 -8.38
C VAL A 117 -5.58 -4.61 -9.28
N LYS A 118 -5.89 -3.33 -9.53
CA LYS A 118 -6.94 -2.94 -10.48
C LYS A 118 -6.60 -3.38 -11.90
N GLN A 119 -5.38 -3.09 -12.34
CA GLN A 119 -4.92 -3.45 -13.68
C GLN A 119 -4.93 -4.96 -13.89
N HIS A 120 -4.52 -5.73 -12.88
CA HIS A 120 -4.61 -7.19 -12.93
C HIS A 120 -6.05 -7.66 -13.21
N GLY A 121 -7.04 -7.04 -12.55
CA GLY A 121 -8.45 -7.35 -12.78
C GLY A 121 -8.96 -6.95 -14.17
N GLU A 122 -8.47 -5.83 -14.72
CA GLU A 122 -8.81 -5.41 -16.08
C GLU A 122 -8.22 -6.36 -17.13
N ASP A 123 -6.95 -6.70 -17.00
CA ASP A 123 -6.21 -7.51 -17.97
C ASP A 123 -6.72 -8.96 -18.03
N ASN A 124 -7.25 -9.49 -16.91
CA ASN A 124 -7.68 -10.88 -16.78
C ASN A 124 -9.19 -11.04 -16.65
N ALA A 125 -9.98 -9.97 -16.86
CA ALA A 125 -11.41 -9.96 -16.62
C ALA A 125 -12.17 -11.06 -17.38
N ASP A 126 -11.87 -11.26 -18.66
CA ASP A 126 -12.55 -12.26 -19.51
C ASP A 126 -12.15 -13.69 -19.13
N GLU A 127 -10.88 -13.92 -18.82
CA GLU A 127 -10.36 -15.23 -18.37
C GLU A 127 -11.02 -15.64 -17.05
N TYR A 128 -11.01 -14.75 -16.07
CA TYR A 128 -11.61 -15.02 -14.76
C TYR A 128 -13.14 -15.11 -14.81
N ALA A 129 -13.77 -14.35 -15.68
CA ALA A 129 -15.20 -14.45 -15.93
C ALA A 129 -15.60 -15.85 -16.39
N ALA A 130 -14.85 -16.40 -17.36
CA ALA A 130 -15.05 -17.77 -17.85
C ALA A 130 -14.72 -18.83 -16.79
N ARG A 131 -13.65 -18.62 -16.00
CA ARG A 131 -13.20 -19.55 -14.95
C ARG A 131 -14.18 -19.61 -13.77
N TYR A 132 -14.74 -18.49 -13.37
CA TYR A 132 -15.55 -18.34 -12.16
C TYR A 132 -17.06 -18.30 -12.43
N ASP A 133 -17.48 -18.42 -13.68
CA ASP A 133 -18.88 -18.29 -14.12
C ASP A 133 -19.51 -16.95 -13.67
N MET A 134 -18.79 -15.87 -13.95
CA MET A 134 -19.16 -14.49 -13.61
C MET A 134 -19.16 -13.60 -14.85
N ALA A 135 -19.76 -12.42 -14.75
CA ALA A 135 -19.61 -11.41 -15.80
C ALA A 135 -18.24 -10.70 -15.66
N PRO A 136 -17.57 -10.31 -16.77
CA PRO A 136 -16.28 -9.56 -16.73
C PRO A 136 -16.33 -8.31 -15.85
N ASP A 137 -17.43 -7.57 -15.86
CA ASP A 137 -17.58 -6.37 -15.02
C ASP A 137 -17.64 -6.69 -13.52
N GLN A 138 -18.10 -7.87 -13.14
CA GLN A 138 -18.06 -8.31 -11.74
C GLN A 138 -16.61 -8.60 -11.31
N ILE A 139 -15.78 -9.16 -12.19
CA ILE A 139 -14.35 -9.38 -11.95
C ILE A 139 -13.63 -8.03 -11.76
N ARG A 140 -13.83 -7.06 -12.66
CA ARG A 140 -13.28 -5.70 -12.56
C ARG A 140 -13.68 -5.03 -11.25
N THR A 141 -14.97 -5.12 -10.92
CA THR A 141 -15.50 -4.56 -9.66
C THR A 141 -14.85 -5.20 -8.44
N ALA A 142 -14.75 -6.53 -8.39
CA ALA A 142 -14.12 -7.25 -7.28
C ALA A 142 -12.67 -6.84 -7.08
N HIS A 143 -11.86 -6.76 -8.15
CA HIS A 143 -10.48 -6.30 -8.07
C HIS A 143 -10.39 -4.83 -7.65
N SER A 144 -11.27 -3.97 -8.15
CA SER A 144 -11.30 -2.56 -7.74
C SER A 144 -11.61 -2.41 -6.25
N VAL A 145 -12.59 -3.13 -5.71
CA VAL A 145 -12.92 -3.12 -4.28
C VAL A 145 -11.77 -3.67 -3.45
N THR A 146 -11.15 -4.76 -3.89
CA THR A 146 -9.96 -5.34 -3.24
C THR A 146 -8.80 -4.35 -3.20
N ALA A 147 -8.51 -3.71 -4.31
CA ALA A 147 -7.44 -2.71 -4.42
C ALA A 147 -7.63 -1.52 -3.46
N GLU A 148 -8.86 -0.99 -3.37
CA GLU A 148 -9.17 0.10 -2.43
C GLU A 148 -9.08 -0.35 -0.97
N ALA A 149 -9.52 -1.57 -0.66
CA ALA A 149 -9.39 -2.13 0.68
C ALA A 149 -7.92 -2.31 1.08
N MET A 150 -7.09 -2.86 0.18
CA MET A 150 -5.65 -3.02 0.40
C MET A 150 -4.96 -1.67 0.56
N TYR A 151 -5.23 -0.70 -0.33
CA TYR A 151 -4.72 0.67 -0.20
C TYR A 151 -5.05 1.27 1.16
N THR A 152 -6.31 1.19 1.57
CA THR A 152 -6.74 1.70 2.88
C THR A 152 -6.00 1.02 4.04
N ALA A 153 -5.84 -0.30 3.98
CA ALA A 153 -5.15 -1.07 5.01
C ALA A 153 -3.67 -0.65 5.14
N VAL A 154 -2.94 -0.54 4.03
CA VAL A 154 -1.53 -0.13 4.07
C VAL A 154 -1.37 1.34 4.47
N ARG A 155 -2.28 2.24 4.04
CA ARG A 155 -2.27 3.64 4.49
C ARG A 155 -2.48 3.78 6.00
N LEU A 156 -3.40 3.02 6.59
CA LEU A 156 -3.72 3.11 8.02
C LEU A 156 -2.71 2.36 8.89
N GLY A 157 -2.28 1.16 8.48
CA GLY A 157 -1.45 0.28 9.31
C GLY A 157 0.03 0.28 8.96
N GLY A 158 0.38 0.47 7.69
CA GLY A 158 1.74 0.33 7.17
C GLY A 158 2.70 1.50 7.46
N GLY A 159 2.30 2.50 8.23
CA GLY A 159 3.14 3.66 8.53
C GLY A 159 4.46 3.29 9.22
N PRO A 160 5.51 4.12 9.07
CA PRO A 160 6.76 3.92 9.80
C PRO A 160 6.51 3.97 11.31
N CYS A 161 7.27 3.19 12.06
CA CYS A 161 7.17 3.08 13.52
C CYS A 161 5.81 2.60 14.06
N SER A 162 4.94 2.01 13.22
CA SER A 162 3.65 1.46 13.65
C SER A 162 3.78 0.20 14.54
N GLY A 163 4.96 -0.41 14.60
CA GLY A 163 5.21 -1.64 15.33
C GLY A 163 4.77 -2.91 14.61
N LEU A 164 4.14 -2.80 13.44
CA LEU A 164 3.73 -3.95 12.65
C LEU A 164 4.93 -4.54 11.87
N PRO A 165 4.97 -5.86 11.65
CA PRO A 165 6.06 -6.51 10.94
C PRO A 165 6.17 -6.05 9.47
N TRP A 166 5.07 -5.62 8.87
CA TRP A 166 4.97 -5.12 7.51
C TRP A 166 4.90 -3.57 7.42
N ARG A 167 5.44 -2.87 8.42
CA ARG A 167 5.51 -1.39 8.44
C ARG A 167 6.47 -0.86 7.39
N TRP A 168 6.31 0.37 6.98
CA TRP A 168 7.28 1.09 6.15
C TRP A 168 8.67 1.09 6.82
N GLY A 169 9.69 0.69 6.05
CA GLY A 169 11.05 0.50 6.56
C GLY A 169 11.21 -0.76 7.42
N PHE A 170 10.47 -1.84 7.18
CA PHE A 170 10.56 -3.05 8.00
C PHE A 170 11.90 -3.76 7.89
N GLY A 171 12.71 -3.50 6.86
CA GLY A 171 14.09 -3.98 6.76
C GLY A 171 15.04 -3.31 7.78
N TYR A 172 14.65 -2.19 8.35
CA TYR A 172 15.42 -1.49 9.37
C TYR A 172 14.95 -1.84 10.79
N PRO A 173 15.78 -1.58 11.83
CA PRO A 173 15.37 -1.72 13.23
C PRO A 173 14.06 -0.98 13.52
N GLY A 174 13.30 -1.49 14.49
CA GLY A 174 12.05 -0.86 14.92
C GLY A 174 12.30 0.55 15.44
N CYS A 175 11.41 1.48 15.08
CA CYS A 175 11.46 2.87 15.53
C CYS A 175 10.24 3.22 16.40
N SER A 176 10.33 4.34 17.10
CA SER A 176 9.24 4.90 17.90
C SER A 176 9.25 6.42 17.82
N VAL A 177 8.11 7.02 17.58
CA VAL A 177 7.94 8.49 17.61
C VAL A 177 8.11 9.09 19.00
N PHE A 178 8.05 8.25 20.06
CA PHE A 178 8.17 8.68 21.45
C PHE A 178 9.57 8.45 22.06
N LYS A 179 10.49 7.79 21.33
CA LYS A 179 11.86 7.66 21.81
C LYS A 179 12.62 8.94 21.51
N PRO A 180 13.20 9.61 22.54
CA PRO A 180 14.14 10.68 22.28
C PRO A 180 15.33 10.12 21.47
N VAL A 181 15.76 10.87 20.48
CA VAL A 181 17.03 10.59 19.78
C VAL A 181 18.13 10.76 20.82
N THR A 182 18.59 9.66 21.39
CA THR A 182 19.83 9.69 22.18
C THR A 182 20.95 9.93 21.18
N SER A 183 21.41 11.17 21.10
CA SER A 183 22.68 11.46 20.42
C SER A 183 23.73 10.56 21.07
N ALA A 184 24.25 9.59 20.30
CA ALA A 184 25.46 8.91 20.69
C ALA A 184 26.54 10.00 20.83
N ARG A 185 26.79 10.39 22.08
CA ARG A 185 28.04 11.05 22.44
C ARG A 185 28.96 9.90 22.80
N GLU A 186 29.86 9.63 21.89
CA GLU A 186 31.30 9.46 22.17
C GLU A 186 32.04 9.17 20.89
#